data_94deb6fa25966d65f916ec464b536fa6
#
_entry.id   94deb6fa25966d65f916ec464b536fa6
#
_cell.length_a   1.000
_cell.length_b   1.000
_cell.length_c   1.000
_cell.angle_alpha   90.00
_cell.angle_beta   90.00
_cell.angle_gamma   90.00
#
_symmetry.space_group_name_H-M   'P 1'
#
loop_
_entity.id
_entity.type
_entity.pdbx_description
1 polymer ?
#
loop_
_entity_poly.entity_id
_entity_poly.type
_entity_poly.pdbx_seq_one_letter_code
_entity_poly.pdbx_strand_id
1 'polypeptide(L)'
;MPNLTKILDEHPNIRAAITMSDGCIYGLPAAEQMGTAGIGDDEDYSIFTIPQFSMINKRWLDELGLEVPTTLDELHTALKAFKDNDMSAKVYGNAPGSTIPMSTGFDEWCWGQNIFYAGFGFTNWPNDVCNDLVLQKDGKCRFVCAEDNYRKAITYFHDWYAEGLMDVEMFSQDTNQLLAKGAQGYLGVSTWWYIEELMGDYSKDYVFLPVLDGPDGTHNVTVRTGGGTNSGNLNVTNKCQSPANLLKFFDQWYDGETVMQLQYGPIGVFFTEQDANGKWKSITEEEAKAKYNKGAGELKSTYEVWGPKLILSEYYDK
;
A
#
# COMPACT_ATOMS: atom_id res chain seq x y z
N MET A 1 -2.76 9.85 29.47
CA MET A 1 -1.88 9.83 28.25
C MET A 1 -1.76 11.28 27.75
N PRO A 2 -0.84 12.07 28.31
CA PRO A 2 -0.73 13.48 27.95
C PRO A 2 -0.31 13.71 26.49
N ASN A 3 0.62 12.90 25.96
CA ASN A 3 1.06 13.06 24.57
C ASN A 3 -0.08 12.76 23.59
N LEU A 4 -0.74 11.61 23.73
CA LEU A 4 -1.89 11.27 22.89
C LEU A 4 -3.02 12.27 23.03
N THR A 5 -3.34 12.71 24.26
CA THR A 5 -4.42 13.69 24.48
C THR A 5 -4.14 14.99 23.74
N LYS A 6 -2.90 15.49 23.81
CA LYS A 6 -2.47 16.69 23.08
C LYS A 6 -2.71 16.53 21.57
N ILE A 7 -2.25 15.42 20.98
CA ILE A 7 -2.46 15.15 19.54
C ILE A 7 -3.95 15.12 19.20
N LEU A 8 -4.78 14.44 20.01
CA LEU A 8 -6.22 14.36 19.73
C LEU A 8 -6.94 15.70 19.89
N ASP A 9 -6.43 16.61 20.71
CA ASP A 9 -6.97 17.97 20.85
C ASP A 9 -6.58 18.86 19.66
N GLU A 10 -5.37 18.69 19.14
CA GLU A 10 -4.85 19.42 17.97
C GLU A 10 -5.38 18.83 16.63
N HIS A 11 -5.75 17.55 16.61
CA HIS A 11 -6.25 16.81 15.42
C HIS A 11 -7.64 16.20 15.65
N PRO A 12 -8.71 17.01 15.60
CA PRO A 12 -10.08 16.54 15.88
C PRO A 12 -10.60 15.48 14.90
N ASN A 13 -10.07 15.43 13.68
CA ASN A 13 -10.35 14.38 12.70
C ASN A 13 -9.87 13.00 13.17
N ILE A 14 -8.66 12.92 13.76
CA ILE A 14 -8.12 11.67 14.34
C ILE A 14 -8.98 11.26 15.53
N ARG A 15 -9.33 12.20 16.42
CA ARG A 15 -10.23 11.94 17.54
C ARG A 15 -11.58 11.39 17.07
N ALA A 16 -12.17 12.01 16.05
CA ALA A 16 -13.44 11.54 15.48
C ALA A 16 -13.35 10.13 14.89
N ALA A 17 -12.26 9.83 14.18
CA ALA A 17 -12.05 8.52 13.56
C ALA A 17 -11.92 7.35 14.57
N ILE A 18 -11.49 7.62 15.81
CA ILE A 18 -11.28 6.59 16.84
C ILE A 18 -12.36 6.58 17.92
N THR A 19 -13.28 7.55 17.89
CA THR A 19 -14.37 7.63 18.87
C THR A 19 -15.56 6.81 18.38
N MET A 20 -15.97 5.84 19.19
CA MET A 20 -17.12 4.99 18.88
C MET A 20 -18.44 5.72 19.06
N SER A 21 -19.54 5.16 18.58
CA SER A 21 -20.88 5.77 18.62
C SER A 21 -21.41 6.07 20.04
N ASP A 22 -20.85 5.44 21.05
CA ASP A 22 -21.12 5.69 22.45
C ASP A 22 -20.28 6.83 23.07
N GLY A 23 -19.43 7.46 22.26
CA GLY A 23 -18.53 8.54 22.69
C GLY A 23 -17.22 8.07 23.34
N CYS A 24 -16.97 6.76 23.39
CA CYS A 24 -15.78 6.19 24.02
C CYS A 24 -14.68 5.83 23.01
N ILE A 25 -13.42 5.87 23.48
CA ILE A 25 -12.24 5.39 22.75
C ILE A 25 -11.79 4.09 23.41
N TYR A 26 -11.80 2.98 22.64
CA TYR A 26 -11.49 1.64 23.16
C TYR A 26 -10.12 1.15 22.77
N GLY A 27 -9.50 1.74 21.77
CA GLY A 27 -8.18 1.34 21.28
C GLY A 27 -7.24 2.53 21.10
N LEU A 28 -5.95 2.26 21.22
CA LEU A 28 -4.93 3.24 20.89
C LEU A 28 -4.74 3.31 19.38
N PRO A 29 -4.77 4.51 18.80
CA PRO A 29 -4.72 4.69 17.35
C PRO A 29 -3.32 4.50 16.76
N ALA A 30 -3.30 4.19 15.46
CA ALA A 30 -2.13 4.37 14.63
C ALA A 30 -2.50 5.13 13.36
N ALA A 31 -1.60 5.99 12.91
CA ALA A 31 -1.64 6.63 11.59
C ALA A 31 -0.22 6.98 11.16
N GLU A 32 -0.01 7.02 9.85
CA GLU A 32 1.22 7.50 9.26
C GLU A 32 0.86 8.51 8.16
N GLN A 33 1.03 9.77 8.45
CA GLN A 33 0.91 10.86 7.50
C GLN A 33 2.27 11.06 6.83
N MET A 34 2.30 11.29 5.53
CA MET A 34 3.55 11.48 4.80
C MET A 34 3.90 12.95 4.58
N GLY A 35 3.08 13.86 5.07
CA GLY A 35 3.19 15.28 4.77
C GLY A 35 2.83 15.60 3.31
N THR A 36 2.90 16.87 2.96
CA THR A 36 2.60 17.33 1.60
C THR A 36 3.70 16.97 0.60
N ALA A 37 4.89 16.59 1.06
CA ALA A 37 6.04 16.11 0.27
C ALA A 37 6.23 16.80 -1.10
N GLY A 38 5.78 18.04 -1.25
CA GLY A 38 5.85 18.80 -2.49
C GLY A 38 4.82 18.41 -3.55
N ILE A 39 3.80 17.62 -3.20
CA ILE A 39 2.72 17.19 -4.12
C ILE A 39 1.53 18.16 -4.06
N GLY A 40 1.77 19.44 -3.82
CA GLY A 40 0.76 20.49 -3.84
C GLY A 40 -0.18 20.46 -2.64
N ASP A 41 -0.93 21.48 -2.51
CA ASP A 41 -2.01 21.80 -1.59
C ASP A 41 -2.09 21.06 -0.22
N ASP A 42 -2.48 21.76 0.76
CA ASP A 42 -2.63 21.57 2.21
C ASP A 42 -3.21 20.23 2.73
N GLU A 43 -3.22 19.14 1.96
CA GLU A 43 -3.75 17.85 2.39
C GLU A 43 -2.64 16.90 2.86
N ASP A 44 -2.79 16.38 4.07
CA ASP A 44 -1.93 15.35 4.62
C ASP A 44 -2.24 13.99 3.99
N TYR A 45 -1.27 13.46 3.25
CA TYR A 45 -1.37 12.10 2.72
C TYR A 45 -0.89 11.10 3.77
N SER A 46 -1.52 9.93 3.81
CA SER A 46 -1.11 8.82 4.65
C SER A 46 -0.72 7.62 3.78
N ILE A 47 0.38 6.96 4.11
CA ILE A 47 0.79 5.71 3.43
C ILE A 47 -0.30 4.64 3.52
N PHE A 48 -1.12 4.67 4.57
CA PHE A 48 -2.24 3.74 4.71
C PHE A 48 -3.39 3.99 3.73
N THR A 49 -3.38 5.10 2.99
CA THR A 49 -4.39 5.38 1.96
C THR A 49 -4.05 4.73 0.62
N ILE A 50 -2.77 4.43 0.37
CA ILE A 50 -2.29 3.77 -0.84
C ILE A 50 -1.34 2.64 -0.44
N PRO A 51 -1.85 1.53 0.09
CA PRO A 51 -0.99 0.49 0.64
C PRO A 51 -0.35 -0.41 -0.41
N GLN A 52 -0.78 -0.33 -1.67
CA GLN A 52 -0.24 -1.15 -2.75
C GLN A 52 -0.13 -0.36 -4.06
N PHE A 53 0.81 -0.78 -4.88
CA PHE A 53 1.06 -0.22 -6.21
C PHE A 53 0.91 -1.31 -7.25
N SER A 54 0.33 -0.97 -8.40
CA SER A 54 0.36 -1.83 -9.57
C SER A 54 1.64 -1.61 -10.35
N MET A 55 2.24 -2.68 -10.83
CA MET A 55 3.50 -2.67 -11.56
C MET A 55 3.44 -3.57 -12.79
N ILE A 56 4.16 -3.20 -13.83
CA ILE A 56 4.21 -3.91 -15.11
C ILE A 56 5.67 -4.12 -15.54
N ASN A 57 5.93 -5.24 -16.17
CA ASN A 57 7.25 -5.57 -16.70
C ASN A 57 7.55 -4.69 -17.93
N LYS A 58 8.32 -3.63 -17.73
CA LYS A 58 8.70 -2.67 -18.79
C LYS A 58 9.59 -3.31 -19.85
N ARG A 59 10.48 -4.21 -19.43
CA ARG A 59 11.36 -4.91 -20.37
C ARG A 59 10.58 -5.79 -21.35
N TRP A 60 9.48 -6.41 -20.90
CA TRP A 60 8.59 -7.15 -21.80
C TRP A 60 7.85 -6.24 -22.76
N LEU A 61 7.40 -5.07 -22.28
CA LEU A 61 6.79 -4.05 -23.15
C LEU A 61 7.78 -3.59 -24.23
N ASP A 62 9.02 -3.26 -23.83
CA ASP A 62 10.06 -2.80 -24.75
C ASP A 62 10.38 -3.84 -25.83
N GLU A 63 10.50 -5.11 -25.44
CA GLU A 63 10.76 -6.21 -26.38
C GLU A 63 9.63 -6.42 -27.40
N LEU A 64 8.41 -6.01 -27.04
CA LEU A 64 7.21 -6.08 -27.89
C LEU A 64 6.94 -4.78 -28.62
N GLY A 65 7.69 -3.70 -28.35
CA GLY A 65 7.44 -2.37 -28.91
C GLY A 65 6.14 -1.74 -28.40
N LEU A 66 5.74 -2.06 -27.17
CA LEU A 66 4.54 -1.52 -26.53
C LEU A 66 4.88 -0.43 -25.53
N GLU A 67 4.03 0.59 -25.45
CA GLU A 67 4.11 1.62 -24.42
C GLU A 67 3.49 1.14 -23.09
N VAL A 68 3.78 1.88 -22.00
CA VAL A 68 3.13 1.62 -20.69
C VAL A 68 1.64 1.94 -20.82
N PRO A 69 0.75 0.99 -20.49
CA PRO A 69 -0.69 1.21 -20.58
C PRO A 69 -1.18 2.38 -19.73
N THR A 70 -2.13 3.15 -20.26
CA THR A 70 -2.86 4.23 -19.59
C THR A 70 -4.35 3.94 -19.45
N THR A 71 -4.82 2.88 -20.08
CA THR A 71 -6.20 2.41 -20.01
C THR A 71 -6.26 0.91 -19.71
N LEU A 72 -7.40 0.44 -19.20
CA LEU A 72 -7.62 -1.00 -18.98
C LEU A 72 -7.60 -1.79 -20.30
N ASP A 73 -8.06 -1.22 -21.41
CA ASP A 73 -8.05 -1.87 -22.73
C ASP A 73 -6.62 -1.99 -23.30
N GLU A 74 -5.77 -0.99 -23.06
CA GLU A 74 -4.33 -1.09 -23.38
C GLU A 74 -3.63 -2.13 -22.52
N LEU A 75 -3.98 -2.18 -21.21
CA LEU A 75 -3.47 -3.21 -20.32
C LEU A 75 -3.88 -4.62 -20.78
N HIS A 76 -5.15 -4.81 -21.16
CA HIS A 76 -5.63 -6.08 -21.74
C HIS A 76 -4.78 -6.49 -22.96
N THR A 77 -4.54 -5.54 -23.87
CA THR A 77 -3.71 -5.78 -25.05
C THR A 77 -2.29 -6.19 -24.70
N ALA A 78 -1.68 -5.54 -23.70
CA ALA A 78 -0.34 -5.88 -23.22
C ALA A 78 -0.29 -7.29 -22.58
N LEU A 79 -1.26 -7.61 -21.73
CA LEU A 79 -1.36 -8.94 -21.09
C LEU A 79 -1.50 -10.05 -22.13
N LYS A 80 -2.33 -9.82 -23.14
CA LYS A 80 -2.49 -10.76 -24.26
C LYS A 80 -1.18 -10.95 -25.01
N ALA A 81 -0.47 -9.87 -25.32
CA ALA A 81 0.83 -9.93 -25.98
C ALA A 81 1.88 -10.66 -25.12
N PHE A 82 1.89 -10.48 -23.81
CA PHE A 82 2.77 -11.20 -22.88
C PHE A 82 2.53 -12.71 -22.95
N LYS A 83 1.27 -13.13 -22.91
CA LYS A 83 0.87 -14.53 -23.01
C LYS A 83 1.24 -15.14 -24.35
N ASP A 84 0.82 -14.50 -25.45
CA ASP A 84 0.96 -15.04 -26.81
C ASP A 84 2.43 -15.19 -27.23
N ASN A 85 3.33 -14.40 -26.63
CA ASN A 85 4.78 -14.44 -26.89
C ASN A 85 5.59 -15.19 -25.82
N ASP A 86 4.95 -15.72 -24.78
CA ASP A 86 5.60 -16.40 -23.65
C ASP A 86 6.82 -15.62 -23.12
N MET A 87 6.57 -14.40 -22.66
CA MET A 87 7.62 -13.39 -22.40
C MET A 87 8.61 -13.81 -21.31
N SER A 88 8.19 -14.57 -20.31
CA SER A 88 9.09 -15.09 -19.29
C SER A 88 10.11 -16.06 -19.89
N ALA A 89 9.66 -16.98 -20.73
CA ALA A 89 10.56 -17.88 -21.45
C ALA A 89 11.43 -17.13 -22.44
N LYS A 90 10.84 -16.21 -23.22
CA LYS A 90 11.54 -15.45 -24.27
C LYS A 90 12.63 -14.54 -23.73
N VAL A 91 12.35 -13.79 -22.64
CA VAL A 91 13.25 -12.73 -22.15
C VAL A 91 14.20 -13.24 -21.07
N TYR A 92 13.74 -14.15 -20.23
CA TYR A 92 14.51 -14.62 -19.08
C TYR A 92 15.04 -16.05 -19.24
N GLY A 93 14.64 -16.76 -20.31
CA GLY A 93 15.07 -18.14 -20.55
C GLY A 93 14.41 -19.17 -19.65
N ASN A 94 13.28 -18.83 -19.06
CA ASN A 94 12.48 -19.74 -18.24
C ASN A 94 11.87 -20.87 -19.10
N ALA A 95 11.25 -21.85 -18.46
CA ALA A 95 10.60 -22.96 -19.16
C ALA A 95 9.45 -22.44 -20.06
N PRO A 96 9.21 -23.07 -21.22
CA PRO A 96 8.06 -22.72 -22.06
C PRO A 96 6.75 -22.80 -21.28
N GLY A 97 5.89 -21.79 -21.43
CA GLY A 97 4.62 -21.67 -20.71
C GLY A 97 4.73 -21.11 -19.29
N SER A 98 5.89 -20.56 -18.92
CA SER A 98 6.08 -19.97 -17.59
C SER A 98 5.53 -18.56 -17.44
N THR A 99 5.10 -17.92 -18.53
CA THR A 99 4.56 -16.57 -18.47
C THR A 99 3.20 -16.53 -17.78
N ILE A 100 3.13 -15.74 -16.74
CA ILE A 100 1.89 -15.39 -16.05
C ILE A 100 1.62 -13.91 -16.36
N PRO A 101 0.69 -13.58 -17.27
CA PRO A 101 0.48 -12.19 -17.69
C PRO A 101 0.14 -11.28 -16.52
N MET A 102 -0.75 -11.72 -15.63
CA MET A 102 -1.12 -10.99 -14.41
C MET A 102 -1.36 -11.97 -13.27
N SER A 103 -0.75 -11.71 -12.11
CA SER A 103 -1.08 -12.38 -10.84
C SER A 103 -1.00 -11.39 -9.69
N THR A 104 -1.91 -11.54 -8.73
CA THR A 104 -1.99 -10.69 -7.52
C THR A 104 -2.35 -11.54 -6.32
N GLY A 105 -2.11 -11.02 -5.11
CA GLY A 105 -2.55 -11.68 -3.88
C GLY A 105 -4.00 -11.33 -3.52
N PHE A 106 -4.64 -12.22 -2.76
CA PHE A 106 -5.97 -12.03 -2.17
C PHE A 106 -5.97 -12.36 -0.67
N ASP A 107 -4.80 -12.29 -0.04
CA ASP A 107 -4.68 -12.41 1.40
C ASP A 107 -5.33 -11.23 2.13
N GLU A 108 -5.49 -11.32 3.46
CA GLU A 108 -6.19 -10.34 4.30
C GLU A 108 -5.77 -8.87 4.09
N TRP A 109 -4.56 -8.63 3.58
CA TRP A 109 -3.99 -7.30 3.36
C TRP A 109 -3.59 -7.03 1.90
N CYS A 110 -3.72 -8.03 1.01
CA CYS A 110 -3.49 -7.93 -0.43
C CYS A 110 -4.84 -7.93 -1.17
N TRP A 111 -5.09 -6.91 -1.98
CA TRP A 111 -6.42 -6.70 -2.57
C TRP A 111 -6.50 -6.96 -4.07
N GLY A 112 -5.50 -7.60 -4.60
CA GLY A 112 -5.53 -8.16 -5.94
C GLY A 112 -5.85 -7.14 -7.03
N GLN A 113 -6.68 -7.59 -7.98
CA GLN A 113 -7.13 -6.73 -9.09
C GLN A 113 -8.06 -5.59 -8.65
N ASN A 114 -8.49 -5.52 -7.40
CA ASN A 114 -9.46 -4.52 -6.95
C ASN A 114 -8.95 -3.08 -7.14
N ILE A 115 -7.62 -2.88 -7.19
CA ILE A 115 -7.03 -1.58 -7.52
C ILE A 115 -7.49 -1.06 -8.88
N PHE A 116 -7.79 -1.95 -9.81
CA PHE A 116 -8.26 -1.59 -11.16
C PHE A 116 -9.75 -1.28 -11.22
N TYR A 117 -10.50 -1.53 -10.14
CA TYR A 117 -11.93 -1.17 -10.07
C TYR A 117 -12.15 0.34 -10.04
N ALA A 118 -11.09 1.12 -9.80
CA ALA A 118 -11.11 2.57 -9.97
C ALA A 118 -11.63 2.99 -11.33
N GLY A 119 -11.25 2.30 -12.41
CA GLY A 119 -11.73 2.52 -13.78
C GLY A 119 -13.24 2.29 -13.98
N PHE A 120 -13.93 1.73 -12.97
CA PHE A 120 -15.39 1.56 -12.94
C PHE A 120 -16.07 2.53 -11.97
N GLY A 121 -15.34 3.54 -11.46
CA GLY A 121 -15.87 4.60 -10.63
C GLY A 121 -15.81 4.36 -9.13
N PHE A 122 -15.14 3.29 -8.67
CA PHE A 122 -14.96 3.04 -7.25
C PHE A 122 -13.79 3.87 -6.70
N THR A 123 -14.06 4.62 -5.63
CA THR A 123 -13.07 5.46 -4.95
C THR A 123 -12.47 4.79 -3.72
N ASN A 124 -13.06 3.69 -3.29
CA ASN A 124 -12.65 2.93 -2.11
C ASN A 124 -12.26 1.52 -2.53
N TRP A 125 -11.37 0.95 -1.76
CA TRP A 125 -10.98 -0.45 -1.96
C TRP A 125 -12.12 -1.36 -1.53
N PRO A 126 -12.61 -2.22 -2.42
CA PRO A 126 -13.79 -3.03 -2.11
C PRO A 126 -13.55 -4.18 -1.12
N ASN A 127 -12.39 -4.35 -0.52
CA ASN A 127 -12.07 -5.43 0.42
C ASN A 127 -11.54 -4.98 1.78
N ASP A 128 -11.58 -3.72 2.09
CA ASP A 128 -11.20 -3.29 3.43
C ASP A 128 -12.32 -3.68 4.43
N VAL A 129 -12.09 -4.03 5.66
CA VAL A 129 -12.93 -4.70 6.68
C VAL A 129 -14.29 -4.02 6.99
N CYS A 130 -14.53 -2.85 6.41
CA CYS A 130 -15.81 -2.16 6.38
C CYS A 130 -16.30 -1.89 4.95
N ASN A 131 -16.02 -2.69 3.99
CA ASN A 131 -15.59 -2.34 2.66
C ASN A 131 -16.54 -2.58 1.58
N ASP A 132 -17.52 -3.28 1.88
CA ASP A 132 -18.69 -3.35 1.03
C ASP A 132 -19.48 -2.04 1.07
N LEU A 133 -19.02 -1.06 1.85
CA LEU A 133 -19.63 0.27 1.95
C LEU A 133 -18.73 1.32 1.32
N VAL A 134 -19.19 1.91 0.23
CA VAL A 134 -18.52 3.01 -0.47
C VAL A 134 -19.19 4.32 -0.16
N LEU A 135 -18.44 5.30 0.34
CA LEU A 135 -18.89 6.68 0.41
C LEU A 135 -18.71 7.31 -0.98
N GLN A 136 -19.80 7.69 -1.62
CA GLN A 136 -19.76 8.33 -2.93
C GLN A 136 -19.54 9.85 -2.81
N LYS A 137 -19.13 10.48 -3.92
CA LYS A 137 -18.97 11.94 -4.01
C LYS A 137 -20.24 12.74 -3.64
N ASP A 138 -21.42 12.12 -3.71
CA ASP A 138 -22.69 12.71 -3.28
C ASP A 138 -22.94 12.59 -1.76
N GLY A 139 -21.96 12.10 -1.01
CA GLY A 139 -22.06 11.92 0.45
C GLY A 139 -22.90 10.73 0.90
N LYS A 140 -23.36 9.87 -0.03
CA LYS A 140 -24.15 8.70 0.31
C LYS A 140 -23.28 7.47 0.44
N CYS A 141 -23.56 6.68 1.47
CA CYS A 141 -22.98 5.36 1.63
C CYS A 141 -23.79 4.33 0.83
N ARG A 142 -23.10 3.52 0.03
CA ARG A 142 -23.71 2.45 -0.79
C ARG A 142 -22.97 1.14 -0.55
N PHE A 143 -23.71 0.03 -0.67
CA PHE A 143 -23.12 -1.29 -0.64
C PHE A 143 -22.55 -1.63 -2.04
N VAL A 144 -21.24 -1.73 -2.14
CA VAL A 144 -20.52 -1.82 -3.42
C VAL A 144 -20.97 -3.01 -4.28
N CYS A 145 -21.22 -4.18 -3.66
CA CYS A 145 -21.60 -5.38 -4.38
C CYS A 145 -23.02 -5.29 -4.99
N ALA A 146 -23.84 -4.32 -4.58
CA ALA A 146 -25.15 -4.06 -5.14
C ALA A 146 -25.14 -3.06 -6.31
N GLU A 147 -23.99 -2.42 -6.58
CA GLU A 147 -23.87 -1.42 -7.64
C GLU A 147 -23.68 -2.08 -9.01
N ASP A 148 -24.32 -1.51 -10.03
CA ASP A 148 -24.19 -2.00 -11.42
C ASP A 148 -22.75 -1.93 -11.93
N ASN A 149 -21.99 -0.93 -11.50
CA ASN A 149 -20.58 -0.78 -11.88
C ASN A 149 -19.70 -1.90 -11.30
N TYR A 150 -20.04 -2.42 -10.12
CA TYR A 150 -19.34 -3.58 -9.56
C TYR A 150 -19.55 -4.83 -10.42
N ARG A 151 -20.77 -5.06 -10.87
CA ARG A 151 -21.09 -6.13 -11.81
C ARG A 151 -20.32 -5.99 -13.12
N LYS A 152 -20.23 -4.76 -13.66
CA LYS A 152 -19.44 -4.49 -14.87
C LYS A 152 -17.95 -4.81 -14.66
N ALA A 153 -17.38 -4.38 -13.53
CA ALA A 153 -15.98 -4.66 -13.21
C ALA A 153 -15.71 -6.17 -13.10
N ILE A 154 -16.54 -6.89 -12.33
CA ILE A 154 -16.39 -8.35 -12.20
C ILE A 154 -16.53 -9.05 -13.56
N THR A 155 -17.49 -8.65 -14.39
CA THR A 155 -17.66 -9.25 -15.72
C THR A 155 -16.44 -9.00 -16.60
N TYR A 156 -15.89 -7.77 -16.58
CA TYR A 156 -14.71 -7.40 -17.35
C TYR A 156 -13.49 -8.23 -16.96
N PHE A 157 -13.23 -8.40 -15.66
CA PHE A 157 -12.10 -9.21 -15.20
C PHE A 157 -12.36 -10.73 -15.29
N HIS A 158 -13.62 -11.16 -15.23
CA HIS A 158 -13.98 -12.53 -15.54
C HIS A 158 -13.57 -12.91 -16.98
N ASP A 159 -13.78 -12.01 -17.93
CA ASP A 159 -13.38 -12.25 -19.31
C ASP A 159 -11.86 -12.37 -19.44
N TRP A 160 -11.08 -11.53 -18.73
CA TRP A 160 -9.63 -11.66 -18.67
C TRP A 160 -9.18 -13.02 -18.07
N TYR A 161 -9.88 -13.47 -17.03
CA TYR A 161 -9.59 -14.77 -16.44
C TYR A 161 -9.92 -15.92 -17.44
N ALA A 162 -11.06 -15.84 -18.11
CA ALA A 162 -11.46 -16.82 -19.11
C ALA A 162 -10.50 -16.86 -20.32
N GLU A 163 -9.91 -15.72 -20.70
CA GLU A 163 -8.87 -15.65 -21.72
C GLU A 163 -7.51 -16.16 -21.22
N GLY A 164 -7.35 -16.50 -19.93
CA GLY A 164 -6.10 -16.93 -19.31
C GLY A 164 -5.05 -15.81 -19.23
N LEU A 165 -5.49 -14.57 -19.07
CA LEU A 165 -4.63 -13.41 -18.83
C LEU A 165 -4.35 -13.21 -17.35
N MET A 166 -5.15 -13.84 -16.49
CA MET A 166 -4.98 -13.85 -15.05
C MET A 166 -4.56 -15.24 -14.58
N ASP A 167 -3.71 -15.27 -13.57
CA ASP A 167 -3.21 -16.50 -12.96
C ASP A 167 -4.38 -17.36 -12.43
N VAL A 168 -4.41 -18.61 -12.82
CA VAL A 168 -5.46 -19.56 -12.38
C VAL A 168 -5.43 -19.81 -10.87
N GLU A 169 -4.26 -19.65 -10.23
CA GLU A 169 -4.08 -19.81 -8.79
C GLU A 169 -4.32 -18.52 -8.00
N MET A 170 -4.57 -17.40 -8.68
CA MET A 170 -4.66 -16.07 -8.07
C MET A 170 -5.61 -15.99 -6.87
N PHE A 171 -6.71 -16.74 -6.92
CA PHE A 171 -7.73 -16.75 -5.85
C PHE A 171 -7.48 -17.79 -4.74
N SER A 172 -6.44 -18.61 -4.86
CA SER A 172 -6.14 -19.69 -3.92
C SER A 172 -4.70 -19.73 -3.45
N GLN A 173 -3.81 -18.96 -4.09
CA GLN A 173 -2.41 -18.88 -3.70
C GLN A 173 -2.23 -18.06 -2.42
N ASP A 174 -1.24 -18.45 -1.63
CA ASP A 174 -0.78 -17.62 -0.51
C ASP A 174 0.30 -16.60 -0.95
N THR A 175 0.64 -15.71 -0.02
CA THR A 175 1.68 -14.69 -0.24
C THR A 175 3.02 -15.31 -0.69
N ASN A 176 3.47 -16.41 -0.07
CA ASN A 176 4.75 -17.03 -0.43
C ASN A 176 4.75 -17.58 -1.86
N GLN A 177 3.62 -18.11 -2.31
CA GLN A 177 3.47 -18.58 -3.68
C GLN A 177 3.56 -17.42 -4.68
N LEU A 178 2.92 -16.28 -4.40
CA LEU A 178 3.03 -15.08 -5.23
C LEU A 178 4.47 -14.55 -5.27
N LEU A 179 5.13 -14.43 -4.11
CA LEU A 179 6.53 -14.00 -4.02
C LEU A 179 7.47 -14.94 -4.80
N ALA A 180 7.24 -16.25 -4.72
CA ALA A 180 8.03 -17.23 -5.49
C ALA A 180 7.86 -17.03 -7.00
N LYS A 181 6.66 -16.76 -7.51
CA LYS A 181 6.39 -16.46 -8.93
C LYS A 181 7.10 -15.19 -9.39
N GLY A 182 7.07 -14.14 -8.57
CA GLY A 182 7.78 -12.88 -8.84
C GLY A 182 9.28 -13.08 -8.90
N ALA A 183 9.87 -13.74 -7.89
CA ALA A 183 11.30 -14.02 -7.80
C ALA A 183 11.82 -14.93 -8.93
N GLN A 184 10.96 -15.66 -9.63
CA GLN A 184 11.30 -16.47 -10.81
C GLN A 184 11.15 -15.70 -12.12
N GLY A 185 10.67 -14.45 -12.10
CA GLY A 185 10.47 -13.65 -13.31
C GLY A 185 9.31 -14.13 -14.18
N TYR A 186 8.26 -14.72 -13.58
CA TYR A 186 7.10 -15.24 -14.32
C TYR A 186 6.04 -14.16 -14.56
N LEU A 187 6.02 -13.09 -13.77
CA LEU A 187 4.91 -12.13 -13.74
C LEU A 187 5.06 -11.01 -14.77
N GLY A 188 4.02 -10.73 -15.51
CA GLY A 188 3.92 -9.53 -16.36
C GLY A 188 3.44 -8.31 -15.57
N VAL A 189 2.31 -8.49 -14.87
CA VAL A 189 1.69 -7.45 -14.03
C VAL A 189 1.40 -8.04 -12.65
N SER A 190 1.63 -7.24 -11.62
CA SER A 190 1.21 -7.56 -10.26
C SER A 190 0.93 -6.31 -9.44
N THR A 191 0.41 -6.50 -8.23
CA THR A 191 0.18 -5.45 -7.23
C THR A 191 0.90 -5.84 -5.95
N TRP A 192 1.66 -4.90 -5.37
CA TRP A 192 2.38 -5.10 -4.13
C TRP A 192 2.78 -3.76 -3.51
N TRP A 193 3.21 -3.77 -2.27
CA TRP A 193 3.66 -2.56 -1.58
C TRP A 193 5.15 -2.25 -1.79
N TYR A 194 5.96 -3.24 -2.16
CA TYR A 194 7.41 -3.09 -2.34
C TYR A 194 7.92 -3.98 -3.47
N ILE A 195 8.36 -3.36 -4.56
CA ILE A 195 8.67 -4.03 -5.81
C ILE A 195 9.83 -5.04 -5.69
N GLU A 196 10.86 -4.70 -4.93
CA GLU A 196 12.04 -5.54 -4.75
C GLU A 196 11.73 -6.81 -3.95
N GLU A 197 10.78 -6.74 -3.01
CA GLU A 197 10.33 -7.92 -2.27
C GLU A 197 9.60 -8.91 -3.18
N LEU A 198 8.73 -8.40 -4.04
CA LEU A 198 7.96 -9.25 -4.94
C LEU A 198 8.80 -9.78 -6.10
N MET A 199 9.57 -8.92 -6.76
CA MET A 199 10.23 -9.26 -8.03
C MET A 199 11.70 -9.67 -7.87
N GLY A 200 12.29 -9.49 -6.69
CA GLY A 200 13.70 -9.83 -6.43
C GLY A 200 14.64 -9.19 -7.46
N ASP A 201 15.51 -9.98 -8.06
CA ASP A 201 16.51 -9.53 -9.05
C ASP A 201 15.89 -8.93 -10.33
N TYR A 202 14.62 -9.21 -10.60
CA TYR A 202 13.90 -8.69 -11.76
C TYR A 202 13.24 -7.32 -11.50
N SER A 203 13.27 -6.80 -10.27
CA SER A 203 12.62 -5.53 -9.89
C SER A 203 12.98 -4.35 -10.79
N LYS A 204 14.22 -4.29 -11.25
CA LYS A 204 14.73 -3.26 -12.19
C LYS A 204 14.07 -3.28 -13.57
N ASP A 205 13.44 -4.37 -13.94
CA ASP A 205 12.75 -4.53 -15.23
C ASP A 205 11.29 -4.06 -15.17
N TYR A 206 10.81 -3.62 -13.98
CA TYR A 206 9.44 -3.17 -13.76
C TYR A 206 9.34 -1.67 -13.55
N VAL A 207 8.18 -1.14 -13.92
CA VAL A 207 7.75 0.23 -13.62
C VAL A 207 6.36 0.22 -13.00
N PHE A 208 6.03 1.27 -12.27
CA PHE A 208 4.67 1.43 -11.75
C PHE A 208 3.71 1.80 -12.89
N LEU A 209 2.53 1.20 -12.86
CA LEU A 209 1.45 1.60 -13.74
C LEU A 209 0.88 2.95 -13.30
N PRO A 210 0.56 3.84 -14.23
CA PRO A 210 -0.23 5.03 -13.93
C PRO A 210 -1.66 4.65 -13.54
N VAL A 211 -2.46 5.62 -13.15
CA VAL A 211 -3.91 5.45 -13.05
C VAL A 211 -4.44 5.06 -14.43
N LEU A 212 -5.19 3.96 -14.47
CA LEU A 212 -5.73 3.43 -15.72
C LEU A 212 -7.18 3.89 -15.91
N ASP A 213 -7.45 4.46 -17.09
CA ASP A 213 -8.81 4.81 -17.47
C ASP A 213 -9.64 3.53 -17.70
N GLY A 214 -10.86 3.56 -17.25
CA GLY A 214 -11.83 2.49 -17.47
C GLY A 214 -12.36 2.45 -18.91
N PRO A 215 -13.10 1.38 -19.27
CA PRO A 215 -13.61 1.21 -20.65
C PRO A 215 -14.57 2.31 -21.12
N ASP A 216 -15.18 3.05 -20.20
CA ASP A 216 -16.06 4.18 -20.49
C ASP A 216 -15.36 5.55 -20.32
N GLY A 217 -14.03 5.56 -20.17
CA GLY A 217 -13.23 6.74 -19.93
C GLY A 217 -13.24 7.27 -18.49
N THR A 218 -13.74 6.49 -17.55
CA THR A 218 -13.69 6.85 -16.14
C THR A 218 -12.25 6.89 -15.65
N HIS A 219 -11.78 8.10 -15.25
CA HIS A 219 -10.48 8.31 -14.63
C HIS A 219 -10.66 8.46 -13.11
N ASN A 220 -10.19 7.50 -12.34
CA ASN A 220 -10.37 7.50 -10.89
C ASN A 220 -9.30 6.68 -10.16
N VAL A 221 -9.06 7.00 -8.90
CA VAL A 221 -8.15 6.28 -8.01
C VAL A 221 -8.95 5.69 -6.85
N THR A 222 -8.74 4.42 -6.55
CA THR A 222 -9.22 3.84 -5.29
C THR A 222 -8.27 4.19 -4.16
N VAL A 223 -8.83 4.69 -3.07
CA VAL A 223 -8.09 4.99 -1.85
C VAL A 223 -8.76 4.31 -0.67
N ARG A 224 -8.01 4.05 0.37
CA ARG A 224 -8.55 3.53 1.62
C ARG A 224 -9.34 4.62 2.34
N THR A 225 -10.54 4.31 2.78
CA THR A 225 -11.35 5.25 3.58
C THR A 225 -10.85 5.36 5.02
N GLY A 226 -11.21 6.47 5.69
CA GLY A 226 -10.92 6.69 7.10
C GLY A 226 -9.67 7.51 7.38
N GLY A 227 -9.14 8.26 6.38
CA GLY A 227 -8.02 9.19 6.58
C GLY A 227 -6.73 8.51 7.05
N GLY A 228 -6.61 7.19 6.80
CA GLY A 228 -5.44 6.42 7.20
C GLY A 228 -5.26 6.24 8.70
N THR A 229 -6.32 6.43 9.50
CA THR A 229 -6.27 6.23 10.97
C THR A 229 -6.84 4.87 11.33
N ASN A 230 -6.02 4.00 11.91
CA ASN A 230 -6.45 2.74 12.50
C ASN A 230 -6.83 2.98 13.97
N SER A 231 -8.08 2.66 14.34
CA SER A 231 -8.64 2.93 15.66
C SER A 231 -8.33 1.88 16.72
N GLY A 232 -7.74 0.74 16.36
CA GLY A 232 -7.64 -0.43 17.24
C GLY A 232 -6.27 -1.11 17.28
N ASN A 233 -5.17 -0.38 17.09
CA ASN A 233 -3.84 -0.97 17.04
C ASN A 233 -3.38 -1.59 18.36
N LEU A 234 -3.88 -1.09 19.49
CA LEU A 234 -3.71 -1.69 20.80
C LEU A 234 -4.98 -1.54 21.62
N ASN A 235 -5.49 -2.65 22.12
CA ASN A 235 -6.64 -2.65 23.02
C ASN A 235 -6.23 -3.22 24.39
N VAL A 236 -6.62 -2.52 25.45
CA VAL A 236 -6.35 -2.94 26.83
C VAL A 236 -7.58 -3.65 27.38
N THR A 237 -7.46 -4.94 27.65
CA THR A 237 -8.58 -5.74 28.18
C THR A 237 -8.77 -5.55 29.68
N ASN A 238 -9.94 -5.94 30.19
CA ASN A 238 -10.25 -5.94 31.63
C ASN A 238 -9.43 -6.96 32.46
N LYS A 239 -8.60 -7.78 31.81
CA LYS A 239 -7.67 -8.69 32.49
C LYS A 239 -6.30 -8.07 32.75
N CYS A 240 -6.03 -6.88 32.20
CA CYS A 240 -4.78 -6.17 32.46
C CYS A 240 -4.69 -5.77 33.92
N GLN A 241 -3.64 -6.23 34.61
CA GLN A 241 -3.45 -5.97 36.05
C GLN A 241 -3.02 -4.52 36.34
N SER A 242 -2.39 -3.85 35.36
CA SER A 242 -1.86 -2.49 35.53
C SER A 242 -2.12 -1.62 34.29
N PRO A 243 -3.38 -1.35 33.93
CA PRO A 243 -3.71 -0.62 32.72
C PRO A 243 -3.11 0.80 32.69
N ALA A 244 -3.08 1.48 33.83
CA ALA A 244 -2.49 2.82 33.93
C ALA A 244 -0.99 2.82 33.61
N ASN A 245 -0.23 1.83 34.07
CA ASN A 245 1.20 1.73 33.76
C ASN A 245 1.43 1.38 32.29
N LEU A 246 0.61 0.48 31.74
CA LEU A 246 0.66 0.12 30.32
C LEU A 246 0.38 1.33 29.43
N LEU A 247 -0.68 2.07 29.73
CA LEU A 247 -1.02 3.29 28.98
C LEU A 247 0.04 4.38 29.14
N LYS A 248 0.66 4.50 30.31
CA LYS A 248 1.78 5.42 30.49
C LYS A 248 3.01 5.05 29.67
N PHE A 249 3.28 3.74 29.52
CA PHE A 249 4.35 3.25 28.64
C PHE A 249 4.06 3.61 27.18
N PHE A 250 2.88 3.28 26.67
CA PHE A 250 2.52 3.57 25.29
C PHE A 250 2.30 5.07 24.99
N ASP A 251 2.08 5.89 26.00
CA ASP A 251 1.99 7.34 25.80
C ASP A 251 3.30 7.95 25.27
N GLN A 252 4.44 7.32 25.57
CA GLN A 252 5.74 7.74 25.04
C GLN A 252 5.85 7.50 23.52
N TRP A 253 5.07 6.56 22.96
CA TRP A 253 5.06 6.27 21.54
C TRP A 253 4.35 7.38 20.72
N TYR A 254 3.67 8.29 21.38
CA TYR A 254 3.03 9.47 20.79
C TYR A 254 3.87 10.73 20.94
N ASP A 255 5.10 10.62 21.45
CA ASP A 255 6.07 11.69 21.37
C ASP A 255 6.73 11.72 19.98
N GLY A 256 6.86 12.92 19.39
CA GLY A 256 7.25 13.08 17.98
C GLY A 256 8.64 12.51 17.67
N GLU A 257 9.64 12.71 18.54
CA GLU A 257 10.98 12.14 18.33
C GLU A 257 10.99 10.63 18.53
N THR A 258 10.27 10.16 19.55
CA THR A 258 10.15 8.73 19.85
C THR A 258 9.47 7.99 18.71
N VAL A 259 8.37 8.51 18.19
CA VAL A 259 7.61 7.84 17.13
C VAL A 259 8.40 7.74 15.82
N MET A 260 9.18 8.77 15.47
CA MET A 260 10.04 8.71 14.29
C MET A 260 11.12 7.64 14.42
N GLN A 261 11.71 7.47 15.60
CA GLN A 261 12.65 6.38 15.86
C GLN A 261 11.99 5.00 15.83
N LEU A 262 10.77 4.86 16.30
CA LEU A 262 10.00 3.62 16.21
C LEU A 262 9.63 3.26 14.77
N GLN A 263 9.47 4.25 13.90
CA GLN A 263 9.11 4.03 12.49
C GLN A 263 10.32 3.72 11.62
N TYR A 264 11.40 4.46 11.78
CA TYR A 264 12.51 4.44 10.84
C TYR A 264 13.78 3.80 11.42
N GLY A 265 13.94 3.81 12.74
CA GLY A 265 15.12 3.33 13.43
C GLY A 265 15.76 4.40 14.31
N PRO A 266 16.67 3.99 15.20
CA PRO A 266 17.21 4.87 16.23
C PRO A 266 18.13 5.96 15.66
N ILE A 267 18.19 7.08 16.38
CA ILE A 267 19.19 8.12 16.18
C ILE A 267 20.61 7.52 16.28
N GLY A 268 21.49 7.91 15.36
CA GLY A 268 22.83 7.35 15.20
C GLY A 268 22.89 6.11 14.29
N VAL A 269 21.72 5.55 13.90
CA VAL A 269 21.62 4.44 12.94
C VAL A 269 20.91 4.91 11.67
N PHE A 270 19.61 5.17 11.75
CA PHE A 270 18.84 5.65 10.60
C PHE A 270 18.90 7.16 10.46
N PHE A 271 18.74 7.89 11.56
CA PHE A 271 18.93 9.34 11.61
C PHE A 271 20.38 9.63 12.02
N THR A 272 21.16 10.22 11.12
CA THR A 272 22.63 10.30 11.27
C THR A 272 23.11 11.61 11.86
N GLU A 273 22.55 12.73 11.41
CA GLU A 273 22.95 14.07 11.85
C GLU A 273 21.79 15.06 11.68
N GLN A 274 21.88 16.20 12.36
CA GLN A 274 20.96 17.32 12.15
C GLN A 274 21.59 18.35 11.21
N ASP A 275 20.76 18.95 10.37
CA ASP A 275 21.16 20.10 9.57
C ASP A 275 21.24 21.39 10.41
N ALA A 276 21.59 22.51 9.78
CA ALA A 276 21.71 23.81 10.45
C ALA A 276 20.39 24.33 11.06
N ASN A 277 19.24 23.78 10.66
CA ASN A 277 17.91 24.11 11.17
C ASN A 277 17.44 23.13 12.25
N GLY A 278 18.25 22.11 12.57
CA GLY A 278 17.91 21.07 13.53
C GLY A 278 17.07 19.92 12.96
N LYS A 279 16.86 19.87 11.63
CA LYS A 279 16.15 18.80 10.96
C LYS A 279 17.05 17.57 10.83
N TRP A 280 16.55 16.41 11.21
CA TRP A 280 17.26 15.14 11.10
C TRP A 280 17.41 14.71 9.64
N LYS A 281 18.62 14.27 9.29
CA LYS A 281 18.93 13.62 8.02
C LYS A 281 18.88 12.11 8.18
N SER A 282 18.18 11.46 7.29
CA SER A 282 18.20 9.99 7.17
C SER A 282 19.49 9.52 6.49
N ILE A 283 19.90 8.30 6.83
CA ILE A 283 21.00 7.61 6.15
C ILE A 283 20.68 7.43 4.67
N THR A 284 21.64 7.66 3.81
CA THR A 284 21.49 7.40 2.37
C THR A 284 21.61 5.91 2.06
N GLU A 285 21.14 5.51 0.88
CA GLU A 285 21.24 4.12 0.40
C GLU A 285 22.71 3.64 0.36
N GLU A 286 23.63 4.52 -0.09
CA GLU A 286 25.06 4.21 -0.17
C GLU A 286 25.70 4.06 1.20
N GLU A 287 25.40 4.96 2.14
CA GLU A 287 25.89 4.90 3.51
C GLU A 287 25.37 3.67 4.26
N ALA A 288 24.09 3.33 4.07
CA ALA A 288 23.49 2.15 4.67
C ALA A 288 24.16 0.86 4.16
N LYS A 289 24.38 0.75 2.86
CA LYS A 289 25.12 -0.37 2.26
C LYS A 289 26.55 -0.45 2.77
N ALA A 290 27.27 0.67 2.82
CA ALA A 290 28.66 0.74 3.27
C ALA A 290 28.84 0.35 4.75
N LYS A 291 27.91 0.82 5.62
CA LYS A 291 28.05 0.66 7.08
C LYS A 291 27.40 -0.61 7.62
N TYR A 292 26.25 -1.02 7.04
CA TYR A 292 25.42 -2.09 7.57
C TYR A 292 25.26 -3.27 6.61
N ASN A 293 25.77 -3.18 5.39
CA ASN A 293 25.57 -4.14 4.30
C ASN A 293 24.07 -4.38 3.99
N LYS A 294 23.27 -3.32 4.12
CA LYS A 294 21.82 -3.29 3.92
C LYS A 294 21.42 -2.03 3.18
N GLY A 295 20.38 -2.07 2.36
CA GLY A 295 19.75 -0.87 1.83
C GLY A 295 19.07 -0.04 2.92
N ALA A 296 18.84 1.25 2.69
CA ALA A 296 18.19 2.12 3.68
C ALA A 296 16.77 1.64 4.03
N GLY A 297 16.00 1.16 3.03
CA GLY A 297 14.68 0.57 3.25
C GLY A 297 14.73 -0.73 4.06
N GLU A 298 15.69 -1.62 3.78
CA GLU A 298 15.92 -2.85 4.55
C GLU A 298 16.35 -2.54 5.99
N LEU A 299 17.18 -1.51 6.17
CA LEU A 299 17.60 -1.04 7.47
C LEU A 299 16.40 -0.52 8.28
N LYS A 300 15.54 0.30 7.67
CA LYS A 300 14.27 0.74 8.24
C LYS A 300 13.46 -0.47 8.72
N SER A 301 13.18 -1.42 7.84
CA SER A 301 12.39 -2.62 8.16
C SER A 301 12.98 -3.48 9.29
N THR A 302 14.30 -3.39 9.50
CA THR A 302 14.97 -4.09 10.61
C THR A 302 14.61 -3.48 11.98
N TYR A 303 14.37 -2.18 12.03
CA TYR A 303 14.13 -1.44 13.28
C TYR A 303 12.69 -1.00 13.47
N GLU A 304 11.87 -1.03 12.41
CA GLU A 304 10.47 -0.61 12.48
C GLU A 304 9.69 -1.40 13.52
N VAL A 305 8.99 -0.68 14.38
CA VAL A 305 8.13 -1.26 15.41
C VAL A 305 6.68 -1.00 15.06
N TRP A 306 5.94 -2.06 14.81
CA TRP A 306 4.49 -1.98 14.57
C TRP A 306 3.75 -1.84 15.91
N GLY A 307 2.77 -0.92 15.94
CA GLY A 307 1.98 -0.70 17.16
C GLY A 307 1.25 0.64 17.14
N PRO A 308 0.68 1.04 18.29
CA PRO A 308 -0.10 2.26 18.40
C PRO A 308 0.82 3.48 18.35
N LYS A 309 0.89 4.12 17.19
CA LYS A 309 1.74 5.30 16.96
C LYS A 309 1.07 6.24 15.97
N LEU A 310 1.21 7.54 16.17
CA LEU A 310 0.73 8.57 15.26
C LEU A 310 1.95 9.33 14.72
N ILE A 311 2.25 9.10 13.45
CA ILE A 311 3.28 9.84 12.73
C ILE A 311 2.54 10.94 11.99
N LEU A 312 2.79 12.18 12.41
CA LEU A 312 2.14 13.36 11.83
C LEU A 312 3.08 13.98 10.80
N SER A 313 2.51 14.60 9.77
CA SER A 313 3.26 15.27 8.70
C SER A 313 4.29 16.28 9.23
N GLU A 314 3.94 17.00 10.27
CA GLU A 314 4.82 17.99 10.92
C GLU A 314 6.09 17.41 11.53
N TYR A 315 6.15 16.09 11.75
CA TYR A 315 7.35 15.45 12.30
C TYR A 315 8.46 15.27 11.25
N TYR A 316 8.10 15.30 9.97
CA TYR A 316 9.08 15.23 8.87
C TYR A 316 9.86 16.54 8.68
N ASP A 317 9.42 17.61 9.31
CA ASP A 317 10.09 18.92 9.27
C ASP A 317 11.06 19.12 10.45
N LYS A 318 11.11 18.19 11.37
CA LYS A 318 12.00 18.15 12.55
C LYS A 318 13.06 17.08 12.38
#